data_a240f9d9caf5cedf97ed48a58a1583c7
#
_entry.id   a240f9d9caf5cedf97ed48a58a1583c7
#
_cell.length_a   1.000
_cell.length_b   1.000
_cell.length_c   1.000
_cell.angle_alpha   90.00
_cell.angle_beta   90.00
_cell.angle_gamma   90.00
#
_symmetry.space_group_name_H-M   'P 1'
#
loop_
_entity.id
_entity.type
_entity.pdbx_description
1 polymer ?
#
loop_
_entity_poly.entity_id
_entity_poly.type
_entity_poly.pdbx_seq_one_letter_code
_entity_poly.pdbx_strand_id
1 'polypeptide(L)'
;MALKPSYNDKLYLPGLSNTEIFILALEASQKLEWNIEKVTPEGIQFEVPFSIRSHGEAITFTIEKGSDGEVSVRSQSSSVQFVDYGKNRKNIQKLRETMEEIKASLTPEELAQRAKDFEEEFNRPLTEEEKAYIEEEKKRNSFLSFFIPRKGFIATPILIDINILVFIVMIASGVGIMSPSTLSLLKWG
;
A
#
# COMPACT_ATOMS: atom_id res chain seq x y z
N MET A 1 0.81 -16.86 14.70
CA MET A 1 1.06 -15.75 13.77
C MET A 1 1.30 -16.32 12.38
N ALA A 2 0.45 -16.02 11.41
CA ALA A 2 0.69 -16.44 10.05
C ALA A 2 1.80 -15.55 9.46
N LEU A 3 2.91 -16.16 9.05
CA LEU A 3 4.04 -15.45 8.45
C LEU A 3 3.68 -15.12 7.00
N LYS A 4 3.73 -13.82 6.64
CA LYS A 4 3.66 -13.40 5.25
C LYS A 4 5.05 -13.55 4.63
N PRO A 5 5.21 -14.32 3.54
CA PRO A 5 6.50 -14.42 2.87
C PRO A 5 6.99 -13.05 2.43
N SER A 6 8.27 -12.79 2.63
CA SER A 6 8.92 -11.55 2.19
C SER A 6 10.35 -11.83 1.74
N TYR A 7 10.85 -10.98 0.87
CA TYR A 7 12.24 -10.97 0.42
C TYR A 7 12.78 -9.54 0.52
N ASN A 8 13.97 -9.38 1.06
CA ASN A 8 14.66 -8.10 1.19
C ASN A 8 15.94 -8.15 0.35
N ASP A 9 16.26 -7.05 -0.29
CA ASP A 9 17.52 -6.89 -1.03
C ASP A 9 17.99 -5.43 -0.92
N LYS A 10 19.25 -5.19 -1.27
CA LYS A 10 19.84 -3.88 -1.38
C LYS A 10 20.20 -3.59 -2.84
N LEU A 11 19.80 -2.42 -3.30
CA LEU A 11 20.22 -1.90 -4.60
C LEU A 11 21.34 -0.89 -4.36
N TYR A 12 22.36 -0.92 -5.21
CA TYR A 12 23.45 0.03 -5.15
C TYR A 12 23.51 0.81 -6.47
N LEU A 13 23.27 2.10 -6.37
CA LEU A 13 23.19 3.03 -7.51
C LEU A 13 24.16 4.20 -7.30
N PRO A 14 25.48 3.95 -7.37
CA PRO A 14 26.49 4.94 -7.02
C PRO A 14 26.45 6.14 -7.95
N GLY A 15 26.76 7.31 -7.40
CA GLY A 15 26.85 8.57 -8.14
C GLY A 15 25.50 9.20 -8.47
N LEU A 16 24.38 8.65 -7.96
CA LEU A 16 23.07 9.26 -8.08
C LEU A 16 22.65 9.91 -6.76
N SER A 17 22.00 11.06 -6.85
CA SER A 17 21.31 11.67 -5.73
C SER A 17 20.08 10.84 -5.31
N ASN A 18 19.62 11.05 -4.07
CA ASN A 18 18.41 10.37 -3.59
C ASN A 18 17.19 10.65 -4.46
N THR A 19 17.06 11.87 -4.97
CA THR A 19 15.94 12.26 -5.82
C THR A 19 16.01 11.59 -7.20
N GLU A 20 17.20 11.48 -7.78
CA GLU A 20 17.38 10.73 -9.04
C GLU A 20 17.03 9.26 -8.89
N ILE A 21 17.43 8.63 -7.78
CA ILE A 21 17.05 7.25 -7.44
C ILE A 21 15.53 7.13 -7.28
N PHE A 22 14.91 8.12 -6.65
CA PHE A 22 13.46 8.18 -6.49
C PHE A 22 12.74 8.21 -7.84
N ILE A 23 13.16 9.08 -8.74
CA ILE A 23 12.60 9.19 -10.10
C ILE A 23 12.73 7.88 -10.86
N LEU A 24 13.90 7.26 -10.82
CA LEU A 24 14.09 5.96 -11.48
C LEU A 24 13.13 4.89 -10.93
N ALA A 25 12.89 4.87 -9.62
CA ALA A 25 11.95 3.93 -9.01
C ALA A 25 10.50 4.22 -9.38
N LEU A 26 10.09 5.49 -9.44
CA LEU A 26 8.76 5.91 -9.87
C LEU A 26 8.51 5.55 -11.35
N GLU A 27 9.44 5.88 -12.24
CA GLU A 27 9.31 5.56 -13.67
C GLU A 27 9.34 4.05 -13.91
N ALA A 28 10.16 3.30 -13.16
CA ALA A 28 10.16 1.84 -13.22
C ALA A 28 8.83 1.25 -12.77
N SER A 29 8.22 1.79 -11.71
CA SER A 29 6.90 1.32 -11.27
C SER A 29 5.82 1.56 -12.31
N GLN A 30 5.84 2.71 -12.98
CA GLN A 30 4.91 3.02 -14.08
C GLN A 30 5.10 2.08 -15.27
N LYS A 31 6.35 1.82 -15.69
CA LYS A 31 6.65 0.89 -16.77
C LYS A 31 6.26 -0.56 -16.43
N LEU A 32 6.31 -0.93 -15.16
CA LEU A 32 5.88 -2.24 -14.64
C LEU A 32 4.36 -2.31 -14.36
N GLU A 33 3.62 -1.22 -14.59
CA GLU A 33 2.19 -1.10 -14.29
C GLU A 33 1.86 -1.36 -12.80
N TRP A 34 2.77 -0.95 -11.89
CA TRP A 34 2.56 -1.05 -10.46
C TRP A 34 1.87 0.18 -9.91
N ASN A 35 0.97 -0.01 -8.96
CA ASN A 35 0.29 1.10 -8.29
C ASN A 35 1.20 1.74 -7.25
N ILE A 36 1.24 3.07 -7.21
CA ILE A 36 1.92 3.81 -6.14
C ILE A 36 0.91 3.99 -5.01
N GLU A 37 1.18 3.36 -3.86
CA GLU A 37 0.32 3.51 -2.67
C GLU A 37 0.71 4.71 -1.82
N LYS A 38 2.02 4.95 -1.69
CA LYS A 38 2.52 6.02 -0.82
C LYS A 38 3.90 6.48 -1.28
N VAL A 39 4.07 7.81 -1.24
CA VAL A 39 5.37 8.47 -1.42
C VAL A 39 5.68 9.26 -0.15
N THR A 40 6.89 9.10 0.38
CA THR A 40 7.42 9.84 1.53
C THR A 40 8.83 10.29 1.24
N PRO A 41 9.40 11.26 1.98
CA PRO A 41 10.80 11.65 1.80
C PRO A 41 11.81 10.51 1.99
N GLU A 42 11.42 9.47 2.73
CA GLU A 42 12.29 8.32 3.02
C GLU A 42 12.09 7.15 2.07
N GLY A 43 11.02 7.13 1.28
CA GLY A 43 10.77 5.97 0.41
C GLY A 43 9.41 5.96 -0.29
N ILE A 44 9.23 4.91 -1.08
CA ILE A 44 8.02 4.68 -1.87
C ILE A 44 7.45 3.31 -1.53
N GLN A 45 6.14 3.23 -1.45
CA GLN A 45 5.42 1.96 -1.36
C GLN A 45 4.65 1.72 -2.64
N PHE A 46 4.90 0.58 -3.27
CA PHE A 46 4.22 0.12 -4.47
C PHE A 46 3.36 -1.09 -4.16
N GLU A 47 2.27 -1.23 -4.88
CA GLU A 47 1.47 -2.44 -4.95
C GLU A 47 1.61 -3.10 -6.33
N VAL A 48 2.06 -4.35 -6.34
CA VAL A 48 2.04 -5.18 -7.55
C VAL A 48 0.63 -5.68 -7.76
N PRO A 49 0.00 -5.43 -8.93
CA PRO A 49 -1.37 -5.82 -9.18
C PRO A 49 -1.60 -7.32 -9.02
N PHE A 50 -2.83 -7.66 -8.62
CA PHE A 50 -3.28 -9.04 -8.53
C PHE A 50 -3.16 -9.78 -9.87
N SER A 51 -2.70 -11.01 -9.83
CA SER A 51 -2.71 -11.91 -10.99
C SER A 51 -3.30 -13.26 -10.59
N ILE A 52 -3.66 -14.09 -11.59
CA ILE A 52 -4.20 -15.44 -11.36
C ILE A 52 -3.29 -16.30 -10.44
N ARG A 53 -2.02 -15.95 -10.32
CA ARG A 53 -1.02 -16.65 -9.51
C ARG A 53 -0.52 -15.86 -8.30
N SER A 54 -1.08 -14.67 -8.04
CA SER A 54 -0.63 -13.76 -6.99
C SER A 54 -1.81 -13.00 -6.38
N HIS A 55 -1.83 -12.88 -5.07
CA HIS A 55 -2.83 -12.09 -4.34
C HIS A 55 -2.38 -10.64 -4.12
N GLY A 56 -1.46 -10.16 -4.95
CA GLY A 56 -0.79 -8.87 -4.82
C GLY A 56 0.43 -8.95 -3.88
N GLU A 57 1.43 -8.15 -4.17
CA GLU A 57 2.60 -7.95 -3.31
C GLU A 57 2.80 -6.47 -3.04
N ALA A 58 3.12 -6.13 -1.80
CA ALA A 58 3.55 -4.79 -1.41
C ALA A 58 5.08 -4.70 -1.51
N ILE A 59 5.57 -3.67 -2.21
CA ILE A 59 7.00 -3.39 -2.32
C ILE A 59 7.29 -2.10 -1.60
N THR A 60 8.16 -2.16 -0.60
CA THR A 60 8.67 -1.00 0.12
C THR A 60 10.07 -0.71 -0.37
N PHE A 61 10.26 0.48 -0.91
CA PHE A 61 11.53 1.01 -1.39
C PHE A 61 11.95 2.11 -0.43
N THR A 62 13.08 1.96 0.25
CA THR A 62 13.54 2.89 1.27
C THR A 62 14.95 3.35 1.00
N ILE A 63 15.15 4.66 0.96
CA ILE A 63 16.46 5.27 0.83
C ILE A 63 17.03 5.50 2.24
N GLU A 64 18.17 4.91 2.53
CA GLU A 64 18.84 5.07 3.82
C GLU A 64 19.53 6.43 3.90
N LYS A 65 19.31 7.18 4.98
CA LYS A 65 19.93 8.50 5.19
C LYS A 65 21.44 8.35 5.29
N GLY A 66 22.17 9.08 4.45
CA GLY A 66 23.63 9.09 4.46
C GLY A 66 24.29 7.92 3.70
N SER A 67 23.50 7.11 3.00
CA SER A 67 24.03 6.09 2.10
C SER A 67 24.35 6.70 0.74
N ASP A 68 25.55 6.40 0.21
CA ASP A 68 25.95 6.81 -1.13
C ASP A 68 25.32 5.88 -2.18
N GLY A 69 24.05 6.15 -2.51
CA GLY A 69 23.29 5.40 -3.50
C GLY A 69 22.82 4.01 -3.06
N GLU A 70 22.84 3.70 -1.76
CA GLU A 70 22.32 2.43 -1.24
C GLU A 70 20.83 2.55 -0.91
N VAL A 71 20.03 1.60 -1.40
CA VAL A 71 18.58 1.55 -1.21
C VAL A 71 18.16 0.17 -0.71
N SER A 72 17.38 0.15 0.33
CA SER A 72 16.73 -1.07 0.82
C SER A 72 15.41 -1.31 0.09
N VAL A 73 15.23 -2.49 -0.47
CA VAL A 73 13.97 -2.88 -1.12
C VAL A 73 13.43 -4.14 -0.47
N ARG A 74 12.16 -4.09 -0.06
CA ARG A 74 11.44 -5.22 0.50
C ARG A 74 10.20 -5.50 -0.33
N SER A 75 10.04 -6.74 -0.75
CA SER A 75 8.79 -7.25 -1.33
C SER A 75 8.13 -8.21 -0.35
N GLN A 76 6.84 -8.04 -0.10
CA GLN A 76 6.07 -8.86 0.84
C GLN A 76 4.70 -9.18 0.25
N SER A 77 4.25 -10.42 0.40
CA SER A 77 2.91 -10.82 -0.04
C SER A 77 1.82 -10.07 0.76
N SER A 78 0.84 -9.51 0.07
CA SER A 78 -0.28 -8.75 0.68
C SER A 78 -1.21 -9.66 1.48
N SER A 79 -1.36 -10.92 1.06
CA SER A 79 -2.17 -11.94 1.75
C SER A 79 -1.32 -12.95 2.50
N VAL A 80 -1.97 -13.69 3.41
CA VAL A 80 -1.35 -14.84 4.10
C VAL A 80 -1.14 -15.95 3.09
N GLN A 81 0.11 -16.23 2.76
CA GLN A 81 0.52 -17.34 1.92
C GLN A 81 1.58 -18.17 2.66
N PHE A 82 1.57 -19.50 2.46
CA PHE A 82 2.58 -20.36 3.07
C PHE A 82 3.84 -20.49 2.21
N VAL A 83 3.73 -20.23 0.90
CA VAL A 83 4.83 -20.39 -0.05
C VAL A 83 4.85 -19.22 -1.03
N ASP A 84 6.01 -18.63 -1.24
CA ASP A 84 6.23 -17.46 -2.11
C ASP A 84 6.55 -17.83 -3.57
N TYR A 85 6.99 -19.05 -3.82
CA TYR A 85 7.49 -19.51 -5.15
C TYR A 85 8.51 -18.54 -5.80
N GLY A 86 9.25 -17.78 -4.98
CA GLY A 86 10.25 -16.83 -5.43
C GLY A 86 9.72 -15.55 -6.08
N LYS A 87 8.44 -15.22 -5.94
CA LYS A 87 7.80 -14.04 -6.52
C LYS A 87 8.36 -12.76 -5.94
N ASN A 88 8.48 -12.68 -4.61
CA ASN A 88 9.02 -11.50 -3.95
C ASN A 88 10.43 -11.16 -4.47
N ARG A 89 11.28 -12.16 -4.67
CA ARG A 89 12.61 -11.98 -5.28
C ARG A 89 12.51 -11.51 -6.73
N LYS A 90 11.61 -12.10 -7.53
CA LYS A 90 11.41 -11.71 -8.94
C LYS A 90 10.92 -10.28 -9.07
N ASN A 91 10.07 -9.82 -8.17
CA ASN A 91 9.58 -8.44 -8.18
C ASN A 91 10.74 -7.45 -7.94
N ILE A 92 11.59 -7.70 -6.96
CA ILE A 92 12.77 -6.85 -6.73
C ILE A 92 13.74 -6.89 -7.92
N GLN A 93 13.93 -8.06 -8.52
CA GLN A 93 14.76 -8.21 -9.71
C GLN A 93 14.19 -7.41 -10.89
N LYS A 94 12.89 -7.48 -11.15
CA LYS A 94 12.24 -6.69 -12.20
C LYS A 94 12.38 -5.18 -11.97
N LEU A 95 12.18 -4.73 -10.72
CA LEU A 95 12.36 -3.33 -10.38
C LEU A 95 13.79 -2.88 -10.71
N ARG A 96 14.80 -3.63 -10.26
CA ARG A 96 16.21 -3.37 -10.54
C ARG A 96 16.49 -3.26 -12.04
N GLU A 97 16.14 -4.30 -12.80
CA GLU A 97 16.37 -4.37 -14.24
C GLU A 97 15.71 -3.20 -14.97
N THR A 98 14.47 -2.85 -14.58
CA THR A 98 13.74 -1.74 -15.20
C THR A 98 14.37 -0.39 -14.83
N MET A 99 14.81 -0.19 -13.58
CA MET A 99 15.53 1.03 -13.19
C MET A 99 16.86 1.18 -13.96
N GLU A 100 17.62 0.09 -14.13
CA GLU A 100 18.86 0.11 -14.90
C GLU A 100 18.60 0.41 -16.39
N GLU A 101 17.54 -0.15 -16.96
CA GLU A 101 17.14 0.11 -18.35
C GLU A 101 16.76 1.59 -18.55
N ILE A 102 15.96 2.17 -17.64
CA ILE A 102 15.58 3.57 -17.68
C ILE A 102 16.83 4.46 -17.52
N LYS A 103 17.69 4.16 -16.54
CA LYS A 103 18.95 4.88 -16.35
C LYS A 103 19.82 4.87 -17.60
N ALA A 104 19.91 3.75 -18.29
CA ALA A 104 20.70 3.64 -19.52
C ALA A 104 20.08 4.40 -20.71
N SER A 105 18.79 4.69 -20.69
CA SER A 105 18.06 5.43 -21.73
C SER A 105 18.10 6.94 -21.55
N LEU A 106 18.50 7.44 -20.38
CA LEU A 106 18.55 8.86 -20.05
C LEU A 106 19.99 9.37 -19.99
N THR A 107 20.20 10.62 -20.39
CA THR A 107 21.44 11.33 -20.09
C THR A 107 21.48 11.75 -18.63
N PRO A 108 22.67 11.95 -18.02
CA PRO A 108 22.77 12.48 -16.67
C PRO A 108 22.04 13.80 -16.47
N GLU A 109 22.09 14.68 -17.50
CA GLU A 109 21.43 15.98 -17.48
C GLU A 109 19.91 15.85 -17.48
N GLU A 110 19.35 14.92 -18.27
CA GLU A 110 17.91 14.67 -18.30
C GLU A 110 17.43 14.12 -16.96
N LEU A 111 18.16 13.19 -16.35
CA LEU A 111 17.83 12.62 -15.06
C LEU A 111 17.87 13.70 -13.95
N ALA A 112 18.91 14.54 -13.94
CA ALA A 112 19.04 15.64 -12.98
C ALA A 112 17.91 16.68 -13.17
N GLN A 113 17.50 16.97 -14.40
CA GLN A 113 16.39 17.89 -14.65
C GLN A 113 15.06 17.31 -14.13
N ARG A 114 14.77 16.04 -14.40
CA ARG A 114 13.56 15.38 -13.87
C ARG A 114 13.56 15.33 -12.34
N ALA A 115 14.71 15.11 -11.73
CA ALA A 115 14.85 15.12 -10.27
C ALA A 115 14.52 16.51 -9.70
N LYS A 116 15.00 17.56 -10.34
CA LYS A 116 14.70 18.94 -9.95
C LYS A 116 13.20 19.27 -10.10
N ASP A 117 12.60 18.94 -11.24
CA ASP A 117 11.17 19.15 -11.48
C ASP A 117 10.30 18.43 -10.45
N PHE A 118 10.70 17.19 -10.08
CA PHE A 118 10.04 16.43 -9.02
C PHE A 118 10.17 17.10 -7.64
N GLU A 119 11.36 17.58 -7.27
CA GLU A 119 11.56 18.28 -6.01
C GLU A 119 10.72 19.56 -5.92
N GLU A 120 10.64 20.32 -6.99
CA GLU A 120 9.79 21.51 -7.05
C GLU A 120 8.32 21.17 -6.87
N GLU A 121 7.83 20.15 -7.55
CA GLU A 121 6.44 19.69 -7.43
C GLU A 121 6.15 19.07 -6.07
N PHE A 122 7.05 18.24 -5.54
CA PHE A 122 6.89 17.55 -4.25
C PHE A 122 6.89 18.52 -3.06
N ASN A 123 7.69 19.59 -3.13
CA ASN A 123 7.82 20.58 -2.07
C ASN A 123 6.86 21.78 -2.21
N ARG A 124 6.08 21.85 -3.29
CA ARG A 124 5.11 22.93 -3.44
C ARG A 124 4.02 22.87 -2.35
N PRO A 125 3.52 24.01 -1.90
CA PRO A 125 2.41 24.01 -0.96
C PRO A 125 1.16 23.42 -1.63
N LEU A 126 0.46 22.55 -0.93
CA LEU A 126 -0.81 22.00 -1.40
C LEU A 126 -1.85 23.10 -1.58
N THR A 127 -2.59 23.04 -2.67
CA THR A 127 -3.75 23.91 -2.89
C THR A 127 -4.86 23.59 -1.88
N GLU A 128 -5.79 24.51 -1.67
CA GLU A 128 -6.92 24.28 -0.77
C GLU A 128 -7.81 23.13 -1.25
N GLU A 129 -7.92 22.91 -2.56
CA GLU A 129 -8.66 21.78 -3.15
C GLU A 129 -7.97 20.44 -2.84
N GLU A 130 -6.64 20.37 -2.94
CA GLU A 130 -5.86 19.18 -2.62
C GLU A 130 -5.91 18.84 -1.12
N LYS A 131 -5.84 19.85 -0.26
CA LYS A 131 -6.02 19.68 1.20
C LYS A 131 -7.41 19.14 1.52
N ALA A 132 -8.45 19.71 0.91
CA ALA A 132 -9.82 19.25 1.09
C ALA A 132 -10.00 17.79 0.62
N TYR A 133 -9.42 17.44 -0.54
CA TYR A 133 -9.45 16.07 -1.05
C TYR A 133 -8.77 15.07 -0.10
N ILE A 134 -7.57 15.40 0.40
CA ILE A 134 -6.83 14.56 1.36
C ILE A 134 -7.64 14.37 2.66
N GLU A 135 -8.28 15.45 3.13
CA GLU A 135 -9.09 15.38 4.35
C GLU A 135 -10.35 14.55 4.14
N GLU A 136 -10.99 14.65 2.98
CA GLU A 136 -12.14 13.83 2.61
C GLU A 136 -11.74 12.36 2.46
N GLU A 137 -10.58 12.07 1.88
CA GLU A 137 -10.05 10.71 1.76
C GLU A 137 -9.73 10.10 3.13
N LYS A 138 -9.14 10.87 4.04
CA LYS A 138 -8.93 10.44 5.44
C LYS A 138 -10.24 10.10 6.13
N LYS A 139 -11.28 10.94 5.96
CA LYS A 139 -12.63 10.67 6.50
C LYS A 139 -13.24 9.40 5.86
N ARG A 140 -13.05 9.21 4.56
CA ARG A 140 -13.53 8.04 3.82
C ARG A 140 -12.88 6.74 4.31
N ASN A 141 -11.61 6.77 4.65
CA ASN A 141 -10.83 5.61 5.13
C ASN A 141 -10.92 5.41 6.65
N SER A 142 -11.74 6.20 7.36
CA SER A 142 -12.00 6.03 8.78
C SER A 142 -12.76 4.72 9.04
N PHE A 143 -12.49 4.07 10.20
CA PHE A 143 -13.19 2.87 10.66
C PHE A 143 -14.73 3.03 10.61
N LEU A 144 -15.25 4.22 10.96
CA LEU A 144 -16.68 4.52 10.89
C LEU A 144 -17.25 4.47 9.48
N SER A 145 -16.41 4.54 8.45
CA SER A 145 -16.84 4.45 7.07
C SER A 145 -17.40 3.08 6.66
N PHE A 146 -17.07 2.01 7.41
CA PHE A 146 -17.63 0.68 7.21
C PHE A 146 -19.13 0.60 7.53
N PHE A 147 -19.63 1.52 8.34
CA PHE A 147 -21.04 1.58 8.75
C PHE A 147 -21.90 2.51 7.88
N ILE A 148 -21.28 3.22 6.92
CA ILE A 148 -21.99 4.19 6.09
C ILE A 148 -22.20 3.62 4.68
N PRO A 149 -23.46 3.39 4.23
CA PRO A 149 -23.75 2.96 2.86
C PRO A 149 -23.26 3.97 1.83
N ARG A 150 -22.62 3.48 0.75
CA ARG A 150 -22.11 4.32 -0.34
C ARG A 150 -22.48 3.71 -1.69
N LYS A 151 -22.44 4.53 -2.74
CA LYS A 151 -22.69 4.08 -4.11
C LYS A 151 -21.69 2.95 -4.48
N GLY A 152 -22.20 1.76 -4.76
CA GLY A 152 -21.39 0.55 -5.03
C GLY A 152 -21.01 -0.28 -3.78
N PHE A 153 -21.25 0.23 -2.55
CA PHE A 153 -20.95 -0.45 -1.29
C PHE A 153 -22.08 -0.22 -0.28
N ILE A 154 -23.25 -0.78 -0.56
CA ILE A 154 -24.49 -0.55 0.21
C ILE A 154 -24.81 -1.74 1.11
N ALA A 155 -24.72 -2.95 0.57
CA ALA A 155 -25.20 -4.14 1.26
C ALA A 155 -24.39 -4.47 2.52
N THR A 156 -23.07 -4.35 2.47
CA THR A 156 -22.20 -4.71 3.61
C THR A 156 -22.43 -3.82 4.84
N PRO A 157 -22.44 -2.48 4.74
CA PRO A 157 -22.78 -1.62 5.87
C PRO A 157 -24.14 -1.95 6.48
N ILE A 158 -25.17 -2.09 5.65
CA ILE A 158 -26.52 -2.42 6.13
C ILE A 158 -26.54 -3.75 6.89
N LEU A 159 -25.88 -4.78 6.39
CA LEU A 159 -25.80 -6.08 7.06
C LEU A 159 -25.04 -5.98 8.39
N ILE A 160 -23.98 -5.21 8.45
CA ILE A 160 -23.23 -4.96 9.69
C ILE A 160 -24.13 -4.24 10.71
N ASP A 161 -24.80 -3.17 10.29
CA ASP A 161 -25.68 -2.38 11.16
C ASP A 161 -26.83 -3.21 11.71
N ILE A 162 -27.45 -4.05 10.87
CA ILE A 162 -28.51 -4.98 11.29
C ILE A 162 -27.96 -5.98 12.32
N ASN A 163 -26.78 -6.58 12.09
CA ASN A 163 -26.18 -7.52 13.03
C ASN A 163 -25.86 -6.86 14.37
N ILE A 164 -25.36 -5.62 14.36
CA ILE A 164 -25.09 -4.86 15.59
C ILE A 164 -26.40 -4.56 16.32
N LEU A 165 -27.45 -4.15 15.60
CA LEU A 165 -28.73 -3.89 16.19
C LEU A 165 -29.33 -5.14 16.86
N VAL A 166 -29.33 -6.28 16.16
CA VAL A 166 -29.77 -7.57 16.71
C VAL A 166 -28.98 -7.92 17.95
N PHE A 167 -27.64 -7.76 17.94
CA PHE A 167 -26.78 -8.02 19.08
C PHE A 167 -27.10 -7.14 20.28
N ILE A 168 -27.38 -5.83 20.06
CA ILE A 168 -27.80 -4.91 21.13
C ILE A 168 -29.15 -5.35 21.73
N VAL A 169 -30.09 -5.73 20.89
CA VAL A 169 -31.42 -6.20 21.35
C VAL A 169 -31.30 -7.51 22.12
N MET A 170 -30.42 -8.43 21.70
CA MET A 170 -30.14 -9.67 22.46
C MET A 170 -29.58 -9.36 23.84
N ILE A 171 -28.62 -8.46 23.96
CA ILE A 171 -28.06 -8.04 25.26
C ILE A 171 -29.13 -7.39 26.13
N ALA A 172 -29.89 -6.47 25.57
CA ALA A 172 -31.01 -5.80 26.29
C ALA A 172 -32.07 -6.77 26.77
N SER A 173 -32.25 -7.91 26.10
CA SER A 173 -33.14 -9.01 26.47
C SER A 173 -32.52 -9.96 27.51
N GLY A 174 -31.36 -9.65 28.06
CA GLY A 174 -30.69 -10.43 29.12
C GLY A 174 -29.79 -11.58 28.62
N VAL A 175 -29.48 -11.62 27.36
CA VAL A 175 -28.49 -12.62 26.82
C VAL A 175 -27.08 -12.23 27.23
N GLY A 176 -26.36 -13.16 27.86
CA GLY A 176 -24.99 -12.90 28.29
C GLY A 176 -24.04 -12.62 27.13
N ILE A 177 -23.23 -11.54 27.22
CA ILE A 177 -22.32 -11.10 26.15
C ILE A 177 -21.23 -12.13 25.86
N MET A 178 -20.65 -12.73 26.89
CA MET A 178 -19.47 -13.63 26.77
C MET A 178 -19.84 -15.11 26.69
N SER A 179 -21.00 -15.49 27.16
CA SER A 179 -21.46 -16.89 27.15
C SER A 179 -22.99 -16.96 27.08
N PRO A 180 -23.55 -16.76 25.89
CA PRO A 180 -24.99 -16.93 25.68
C PRO A 180 -25.38 -18.39 25.91
N SER A 181 -26.48 -18.63 26.60
CA SER A 181 -27.01 -19.99 26.77
C SER A 181 -27.55 -20.54 25.45
N THR A 182 -27.48 -21.86 25.27
CA THR A 182 -28.01 -22.54 24.08
C THR A 182 -29.47 -22.23 23.83
N LEU A 183 -30.28 -22.11 24.91
CA LEU A 183 -31.68 -21.73 24.83
C LEU A 183 -31.91 -20.29 24.35
N SER A 184 -31.02 -19.38 24.77
CA SER A 184 -31.04 -17.98 24.29
C SER A 184 -30.73 -17.91 22.80
N LEU A 185 -29.70 -18.67 22.33
CA LEU A 185 -29.36 -18.71 20.91
C LEU A 185 -30.48 -19.30 20.05
N LEU A 186 -31.12 -20.39 20.50
CA LEU A 186 -32.26 -20.98 19.78
C LEU A 186 -33.47 -20.06 19.70
N LYS A 187 -33.63 -19.15 20.66
CA LYS A 187 -34.74 -18.19 20.67
C LYS A 187 -34.53 -17.03 19.70
N TRP A 188 -33.29 -16.73 19.36
CA TRP A 188 -32.90 -15.59 18.53
C TRP A 188 -32.44 -15.98 17.10
N GLY A 189 -32.21 -17.19 16.78
CA GLY A 189 -31.75 -17.70 15.49
C GLY A 189 -31.81 -19.17 15.39
#